data_dd2bd18a5c4a6f42165f1d5bdb8ba37e
#
_entry.id   dd2bd18a5c4a6f42165f1d5bdb8ba37e
#
_cell.length_a   1.000
_cell.length_b   1.000
_cell.length_c   1.000
_cell.angle_alpha   90.00
_cell.angle_beta   90.00
_cell.angle_gamma   90.00
#
_symmetry.space_group_name_H-M   'P 1'
#
loop_
_entity.id
_entity.type
_entity.pdbx_description
1 polymer ?
#
loop_
_entity_poly.entity_id
_entity_poly.type
_entity_poly.pdbx_seq_one_letter_code
_entity_poly.pdbx_strand_id
1 'polypeptide(L)'
;MGYYSAPRRALRGLRQLLYPRRCPFCNRVLGSVLSCPDCAEEREALRRKPGMRLDPSQHYLGDLCGAAAPFRYEGCVRRGILRAKYQGAPWTAVELGMVLAEIAFGSTIVLHGAEPVPQKVEGAALGYDCIVPVPASGSRRGYNVPQLMALPLAEALGLPLESTALCRTRAKQHQASLPFEQRLANVAGAFQVADVSLVEGRRVLLVDDVITTGATAAACAQALLAAGADSVFAVAMATVEFEAFPAGNQPVQEEDADF
;
A
#
# COMPACT_ATOMS: atom_id res chain seq x y z
N MET A 1 3.55 -9.74 -19.87
CA MET A 1 2.30 -10.53 -19.64
C MET A 1 1.78 -10.23 -18.24
N GLY A 2 0.60 -9.61 -18.11
CA GLY A 2 0.02 -9.17 -16.83
C GLY A 2 -0.28 -10.35 -15.87
N TYR A 3 -0.36 -10.05 -14.57
CA TYR A 3 -0.69 -11.02 -13.53
C TYR A 3 -2.06 -11.69 -13.80
N TYR A 4 -3.04 -10.94 -14.30
CA TYR A 4 -4.40 -11.39 -14.61
C TYR A 4 -4.62 -11.91 -16.03
N SER A 5 -3.57 -12.18 -16.81
CA SER A 5 -3.69 -12.77 -18.16
C SER A 5 -4.39 -14.14 -18.12
N ALA A 6 -5.15 -14.47 -19.17
CA ALA A 6 -5.97 -15.68 -19.24
C ALA A 6 -5.20 -16.99 -18.90
N PRO A 7 -3.98 -17.25 -19.44
CA PRO A 7 -3.26 -18.49 -19.12
C PRO A 7 -2.84 -18.56 -17.66
N ARG A 8 -2.45 -17.42 -17.04
CA ARG A 8 -2.10 -17.38 -15.62
C ARG A 8 -3.31 -17.55 -14.70
N ARG A 9 -4.48 -17.04 -15.10
CA ARG A 9 -5.74 -17.25 -14.37
C ARG A 9 -6.14 -18.73 -14.39
N ALA A 10 -6.08 -19.39 -15.55
CA ALA A 10 -6.39 -20.81 -15.65
C ALA A 10 -5.48 -21.67 -14.75
N LEU A 11 -4.18 -21.40 -14.73
CA LEU A 11 -3.22 -22.10 -13.86
C LEU A 11 -3.52 -21.88 -12.37
N ARG A 12 -3.87 -20.64 -11.96
CA ARG A 12 -4.28 -20.36 -10.58
C ARG A 12 -5.61 -21.02 -10.22
N GLY A 13 -6.57 -21.05 -11.13
CA GLY A 13 -7.82 -21.79 -10.96
C GLY A 13 -7.59 -23.26 -10.65
N LEU A 14 -6.68 -23.92 -11.38
CA LEU A 14 -6.29 -25.31 -11.13
C LEU A 14 -5.60 -25.48 -9.76
N ARG A 15 -4.71 -24.55 -9.36
CA ARG A 15 -4.10 -24.57 -8.03
C ARG A 15 -5.11 -24.47 -6.89
N GLN A 16 -6.25 -23.83 -7.09
CA GLN A 16 -7.28 -23.69 -6.05
C GLN A 16 -7.93 -25.01 -5.65
N LEU A 17 -7.84 -26.06 -6.48
CA LEU A 17 -8.27 -27.41 -6.12
C LEU A 17 -7.42 -27.98 -4.96
N LEU A 18 -6.13 -27.63 -4.90
CA LEU A 18 -5.21 -28.08 -3.86
C LEU A 18 -5.02 -27.04 -2.74
N TYR A 19 -5.06 -25.77 -3.12
CA TYR A 19 -4.85 -24.61 -2.24
C TYR A 19 -6.00 -23.64 -2.41
N PRO A 20 -7.17 -23.91 -1.79
CA PRO A 20 -8.34 -23.08 -1.93
C PRO A 20 -8.08 -21.67 -1.40
N ARG A 21 -8.73 -20.70 -2.06
CA ARG A 21 -8.72 -19.30 -1.68
C ARG A 21 -9.16 -19.13 -0.22
N ARG A 22 -8.46 -18.27 0.51
CA ARG A 22 -8.69 -18.04 1.94
C ARG A 22 -8.93 -16.57 2.23
N CYS A 23 -9.76 -16.32 3.25
CA CYS A 23 -9.98 -14.98 3.76
C CYS A 23 -8.66 -14.35 4.24
N PRO A 24 -8.31 -13.14 3.78
CA PRO A 24 -7.09 -12.48 4.23
C PRO A 24 -7.11 -12.15 5.72
N PHE A 25 -8.29 -12.03 6.33
CA PHE A 25 -8.47 -11.60 7.72
C PHE A 25 -8.50 -12.77 8.73
N CYS A 26 -9.28 -13.83 8.49
CA CYS A 26 -9.41 -14.95 9.42
C CYS A 26 -8.83 -16.28 8.92
N ASN A 27 -8.36 -16.34 7.67
CA ASN A 27 -7.80 -17.53 7.02
C ASN A 27 -8.80 -18.67 6.72
N ARG A 28 -10.11 -18.45 6.92
CA ARG A 28 -11.14 -19.42 6.51
C ARG A 28 -11.13 -19.60 4.99
N VAL A 29 -11.40 -20.80 4.52
CA VAL A 29 -11.57 -21.09 3.10
C VAL A 29 -12.80 -20.34 2.57
N LEU A 30 -12.62 -19.59 1.50
CA LEU A 30 -13.68 -18.79 0.86
C LEU A 30 -14.34 -19.54 -0.29
N GLY A 31 -13.60 -20.40 -0.99
CA GLY A 31 -14.11 -21.03 -2.21
C GLY A 31 -14.59 -20.00 -3.23
N SER A 32 -15.87 -20.06 -3.59
CA SER A 32 -16.54 -19.13 -4.53
C SER A 32 -17.17 -17.89 -3.85
N VAL A 33 -16.90 -17.62 -2.57
CA VAL A 33 -17.41 -16.42 -1.89
C VAL A 33 -16.40 -15.30 -2.02
N LEU A 34 -16.83 -14.12 -2.49
CA LEU A 34 -15.96 -12.95 -2.67
C LEU A 34 -15.44 -12.41 -1.35
N SER A 35 -16.31 -12.30 -0.37
CA SER A 35 -16.02 -11.68 0.93
C SER A 35 -16.43 -12.64 2.05
N CYS A 36 -15.61 -12.69 3.11
CA CYS A 36 -15.89 -13.53 4.27
C CYS A 36 -17.01 -12.92 5.14
N PRO A 37 -18.14 -13.60 5.31
CA PRO A 37 -19.24 -13.08 6.13
C PRO A 37 -18.86 -12.93 7.60
N ASP A 38 -18.02 -13.84 8.14
CA ASP A 38 -17.62 -13.81 9.56
C ASP A 38 -16.73 -12.61 9.92
N CYS A 39 -16.02 -12.06 8.93
CA CYS A 39 -15.18 -10.88 9.15
C CYS A 39 -15.88 -9.57 8.75
N ALA A 40 -17.10 -9.63 8.20
CA ALA A 40 -17.75 -8.46 7.62
C ALA A 40 -18.02 -7.38 8.66
N GLU A 41 -18.56 -7.75 9.83
CA GLU A 41 -18.87 -6.83 10.91
C GLU A 41 -17.61 -6.23 11.52
N GLU A 42 -16.62 -7.06 11.92
CA GLU A 42 -15.35 -6.57 12.48
C GLU A 42 -14.62 -5.66 11.48
N ARG A 43 -14.60 -6.04 10.20
CA ARG A 43 -13.98 -5.23 9.14
C ARG A 43 -14.69 -3.88 8.98
N GLU A 44 -16.02 -3.86 8.98
CA GLU A 44 -16.78 -2.61 8.84
C GLU A 44 -16.60 -1.71 10.07
N ALA A 45 -16.52 -2.27 11.28
CA ALA A 45 -16.22 -1.52 12.51
C ALA A 45 -14.80 -0.89 12.49
N LEU A 46 -13.86 -1.51 11.79
CA LEU A 46 -12.49 -0.99 11.64
C LEU A 46 -12.35 0.00 10.48
N ARG A 47 -13.39 0.18 9.66
CA ARG A 47 -13.37 1.11 8.54
C ARG A 47 -13.31 2.55 9.02
N ARG A 48 -12.40 3.33 8.43
CA ARG A 48 -12.28 4.76 8.75
C ARG A 48 -13.41 5.55 8.10
N LYS A 49 -14.14 6.31 8.91
CA LYS A 49 -15.24 7.17 8.50
C LYS A 49 -15.09 8.54 9.20
N PRO A 50 -15.46 9.65 8.56
CA PRO A 50 -16.16 9.76 7.28
C PRO A 50 -15.26 9.64 6.05
N GLY A 51 -13.92 9.58 6.17
CA GLY A 51 -13.03 9.53 5.03
C GLY A 51 -11.79 8.69 5.27
N MET A 52 -11.11 8.34 4.17
CA MET A 52 -9.89 7.53 4.19
C MET A 52 -8.60 8.36 4.20
N ARG A 53 -8.67 9.66 3.90
CA ARG A 53 -7.48 10.53 3.91
C ARG A 53 -6.86 10.60 5.30
N LEU A 54 -5.54 10.60 5.34
CA LEU A 54 -4.79 10.77 6.57
C LEU A 54 -4.71 12.25 6.92
N ASP A 55 -4.81 12.54 8.22
CA ASP A 55 -4.69 13.88 8.74
C ASP A 55 -3.20 14.23 8.94
N PRO A 56 -2.69 15.31 8.31
CA PRO A 56 -1.32 15.77 8.52
C PRO A 56 -0.99 16.13 9.97
N SER A 57 -2.00 16.42 10.81
CA SER A 57 -1.79 16.66 12.25
C SER A 57 -1.44 15.38 13.03
N GLN A 58 -1.75 14.20 12.46
CA GLN A 58 -1.50 12.90 13.09
C GLN A 58 -0.39 12.11 12.37
N HIS A 59 -0.05 12.50 11.15
CA HIS A 59 0.90 11.76 10.30
C HIS A 59 1.89 12.71 9.65
N TYR A 60 3.15 12.31 9.65
CA TYR A 60 4.18 13.02 8.91
C TYR A 60 4.08 12.67 7.42
N LEU A 61 3.49 13.54 6.64
CA LEU A 61 3.29 13.32 5.20
C LEU A 61 4.45 13.86 4.35
N GLY A 62 5.30 14.77 4.89
CA GLY A 62 6.41 15.38 4.13
C GLY A 62 5.91 15.99 2.82
N ASP A 63 6.59 15.66 1.72
CA ASP A 63 6.28 16.17 0.37
C ASP A 63 5.19 15.35 -0.36
N LEU A 64 4.48 14.44 0.33
CA LEU A 64 3.33 13.76 -0.24
C LEU A 64 2.19 14.75 -0.52
N CYS A 65 1.58 14.71 -1.70
CA CYS A 65 0.36 15.47 -1.99
C CYS A 65 -0.86 14.95 -1.21
N GLY A 66 -0.70 13.85 -0.50
CA GLY A 66 -1.67 13.26 0.42
C GLY A 66 -1.44 11.78 0.65
N ALA A 67 -2.16 11.24 1.62
CA ALA A 67 -2.16 9.81 1.89
C ALA A 67 -3.56 9.33 2.30
N ALA A 68 -3.84 8.04 2.09
CA ALA A 68 -5.11 7.42 2.46
C ALA A 68 -4.94 5.99 2.94
N ALA A 69 -5.79 5.60 3.89
CA ALA A 69 -5.94 4.22 4.33
C ALA A 69 -7.39 3.95 4.75
N PRO A 70 -8.06 2.90 4.22
CA PRO A 70 -9.45 2.63 4.52
C PRO A 70 -9.71 2.08 5.92
N PHE A 71 -8.70 1.50 6.59
CA PHE A 71 -8.89 0.83 7.87
C PHE A 71 -7.96 1.33 8.98
N ARG A 72 -8.40 1.15 10.22
CA ARG A 72 -7.51 1.17 11.39
C ARG A 72 -6.67 -0.10 11.45
N TYR A 73 -5.41 0.02 11.87
CA TYR A 73 -4.49 -1.11 12.01
C TYR A 73 -4.74 -1.88 13.30
N GLU A 74 -5.90 -2.52 13.38
CA GLU A 74 -6.39 -3.24 14.55
C GLU A 74 -7.05 -4.56 14.14
N GLY A 75 -7.45 -5.37 15.11
CA GLY A 75 -8.32 -6.52 14.96
C GLY A 75 -7.98 -7.44 13.78
N CYS A 76 -8.97 -7.77 12.97
CA CYS A 76 -8.83 -8.66 11.83
C CYS A 76 -7.91 -8.07 10.74
N VAL A 77 -7.91 -6.76 10.54
CA VAL A 77 -7.06 -6.08 9.55
C VAL A 77 -5.59 -6.25 9.91
N ARG A 78 -5.22 -5.98 11.17
CA ARG A 78 -3.86 -6.21 11.68
C ARG A 78 -3.46 -7.67 11.54
N ARG A 79 -4.34 -8.62 11.91
CA ARG A 79 -4.07 -10.06 11.76
C ARG A 79 -3.78 -10.45 10.30
N GLY A 80 -4.55 -9.92 9.35
CA GLY A 80 -4.36 -10.16 7.92
C GLY A 80 -3.00 -9.66 7.41
N ILE A 81 -2.64 -8.43 7.75
CA ILE A 81 -1.36 -7.83 7.36
C ILE A 81 -0.17 -8.58 7.97
N LEU A 82 -0.25 -8.96 9.25
CA LEU A 82 0.79 -9.76 9.91
C LEU A 82 0.93 -11.15 9.28
N ARG A 83 -0.18 -11.76 8.85
CA ARG A 83 -0.15 -13.03 8.11
C ARG A 83 0.59 -12.89 6.79
N ALA A 84 0.27 -11.87 6.00
CA ALA A 84 0.97 -11.56 4.77
C ALA A 84 2.48 -11.30 5.02
N LYS A 85 2.81 -10.64 6.13
CA LYS A 85 4.21 -10.32 6.46
C LYS A 85 5.03 -11.50 6.98
N TYR A 86 4.45 -12.36 7.82
CA TYR A 86 5.27 -13.25 8.66
C TYR A 86 4.91 -14.75 8.58
N GLN A 87 3.82 -15.13 7.93
CA GLN A 87 3.37 -16.53 7.90
C GLN A 87 3.59 -17.23 6.53
N GLY A 88 4.46 -16.68 5.66
CA GLY A 88 4.74 -17.29 4.37
C GLY A 88 3.54 -17.39 3.43
N ALA A 89 2.58 -16.47 3.57
CA ALA A 89 1.31 -16.46 2.85
C ALA A 89 1.20 -15.29 1.85
N PRO A 90 2.01 -15.28 0.76
CA PRO A 90 2.04 -14.15 -0.20
C PRO A 90 0.68 -13.89 -0.85
N TRP A 91 -0.15 -14.92 -1.05
CA TRP A 91 -1.52 -14.77 -1.58
C TRP A 91 -2.42 -13.91 -0.69
N THR A 92 -2.17 -13.85 0.62
CA THR A 92 -2.89 -12.96 1.53
C THR A 92 -2.68 -11.50 1.15
N ALA A 93 -1.48 -11.12 0.72
CA ALA A 93 -1.20 -9.76 0.26
C ALA A 93 -2.00 -9.42 -1.01
N VAL A 94 -2.14 -10.35 -1.96
CA VAL A 94 -2.97 -10.15 -3.15
C VAL A 94 -4.44 -9.97 -2.76
N GLU A 95 -4.97 -10.79 -1.86
CA GLU A 95 -6.34 -10.64 -1.36
C GLU A 95 -6.56 -9.30 -0.61
N LEU A 96 -5.59 -8.84 0.18
CA LEU A 96 -5.63 -7.50 0.79
C LEU A 96 -5.64 -6.40 -0.28
N GLY A 97 -4.86 -6.55 -1.33
CA GLY A 97 -4.87 -5.64 -2.47
C GLY A 97 -6.21 -5.59 -3.23
N MET A 98 -6.95 -6.73 -3.32
CA MET A 98 -8.32 -6.75 -3.84
C MET A 98 -9.25 -5.90 -2.99
N VAL A 99 -9.20 -6.08 -1.67
CA VAL A 99 -10.00 -5.29 -0.73
C VAL A 99 -9.65 -3.80 -0.83
N LEU A 100 -8.37 -3.47 -1.00
CA LEU A 100 -7.93 -2.09 -1.17
C LEU A 100 -8.44 -1.50 -2.49
N ALA A 101 -8.41 -2.24 -3.60
CA ALA A 101 -8.97 -1.82 -4.89
C ALA A 101 -10.48 -1.58 -4.82
N GLU A 102 -11.21 -2.46 -4.14
CA GLU A 102 -12.66 -2.32 -3.94
C GLU A 102 -12.99 -1.07 -3.11
N ILE A 103 -12.36 -0.92 -1.95
CA ILE A 103 -12.76 0.10 -0.97
C ILE A 103 -12.19 1.48 -1.29
N ALA A 104 -10.93 1.58 -1.69
CA ALA A 104 -10.28 2.85 -1.92
C ALA A 104 -10.55 3.43 -3.31
N PHE A 105 -10.80 2.56 -4.30
CA PHE A 105 -10.94 2.98 -5.70
C PHE A 105 -12.28 2.57 -6.33
N GLY A 106 -13.16 1.88 -5.61
CA GLY A 106 -14.49 1.52 -6.10
C GLY A 106 -14.50 0.41 -7.15
N SER A 107 -13.41 -0.37 -7.26
CA SER A 107 -13.36 -1.50 -8.20
C SER A 107 -14.31 -2.61 -7.79
N THR A 108 -15.11 -3.10 -8.71
CA THR A 108 -15.93 -4.31 -8.50
C THR A 108 -15.05 -5.54 -8.67
N ILE A 109 -15.14 -6.48 -7.73
CA ILE A 109 -14.43 -7.76 -7.83
C ILE A 109 -15.39 -8.81 -8.41
N VAL A 110 -15.00 -9.46 -9.51
CA VAL A 110 -15.79 -10.50 -10.17
C VAL A 110 -15.05 -11.83 -10.13
N LEU A 111 -15.78 -12.92 -9.88
CA LEU A 111 -15.20 -14.26 -9.92
C LEU A 111 -15.19 -14.81 -11.36
N HIS A 112 -14.02 -15.19 -11.83
CA HIS A 112 -13.84 -16.01 -13.01
C HIS A 112 -13.48 -17.43 -12.57
N GLY A 113 -14.49 -18.29 -12.45
CA GLY A 113 -14.39 -19.55 -11.70
C GLY A 113 -14.23 -19.26 -10.22
N ALA A 114 -13.11 -19.71 -9.62
CA ALA A 114 -12.76 -19.41 -8.23
C ALA A 114 -11.74 -18.26 -8.10
N GLU A 115 -11.30 -17.66 -9.21
CA GLU A 115 -10.30 -16.59 -9.22
C GLU A 115 -10.98 -15.22 -9.18
N PRO A 116 -10.75 -14.40 -8.13
CA PRO A 116 -11.24 -13.03 -8.10
C PRO A 116 -10.40 -12.14 -9.02
N VAL A 117 -11.08 -11.33 -9.80
CA VAL A 117 -10.47 -10.37 -10.74
C VAL A 117 -11.08 -9.00 -10.51
N PRO A 118 -10.29 -7.97 -10.23
CA PRO A 118 -10.80 -6.62 -10.14
C PRO A 118 -11.19 -6.11 -11.52
N GLN A 119 -12.33 -5.45 -11.59
CA GLN A 119 -12.78 -4.80 -12.81
C GLN A 119 -12.16 -3.42 -12.90
N LYS A 120 -11.88 -3.00 -14.13
CA LYS A 120 -11.35 -1.65 -14.37
C LYS A 120 -12.35 -0.62 -13.87
N VAL A 121 -11.83 0.37 -13.16
CA VAL A 121 -12.60 1.54 -12.72
C VAL A 121 -12.76 2.47 -13.92
N GLU A 122 -14.00 2.77 -14.31
CA GLU A 122 -14.29 3.75 -15.36
C GLU A 122 -13.81 5.14 -14.92
N GLY A 123 -13.16 5.84 -15.83
CA GLY A 123 -12.59 7.15 -15.54
C GLY A 123 -11.31 7.08 -14.67
N ALA A 124 -10.55 6.01 -14.82
CA ALA A 124 -9.26 5.78 -14.15
C ALA A 124 -8.19 6.87 -14.36
N ALA A 125 -8.55 7.99 -14.97
CA ALA A 125 -7.87 9.28 -14.83
C ALA A 125 -8.02 9.83 -13.40
N LEU A 126 -7.80 8.95 -12.38
CA LEU A 126 -7.75 9.37 -10.96
C LEU A 126 -6.56 10.29 -10.67
N GLY A 127 -5.88 10.71 -11.72
CA GLY A 127 -4.75 11.61 -11.60
C GLY A 127 -3.44 10.91 -11.29
N TYR A 128 -3.30 9.61 -11.58
CA TYR A 128 -2.04 8.85 -11.45
C TYR A 128 -1.61 8.28 -12.79
N ASP A 129 -0.29 8.15 -12.98
CA ASP A 129 0.33 7.64 -14.22
C ASP A 129 1.02 6.28 -14.00
N CYS A 130 1.41 5.96 -12.76
CA CYS A 130 1.99 4.67 -12.42
C CYS A 130 1.80 4.33 -10.93
N ILE A 131 2.01 3.07 -10.60
CA ILE A 131 2.00 2.54 -9.23
C ILE A 131 3.41 2.11 -8.85
N VAL A 132 3.89 2.60 -7.70
CA VAL A 132 5.19 2.21 -7.14
C VAL A 132 4.96 1.60 -5.75
N PRO A 133 5.38 0.36 -5.49
CA PRO A 133 5.28 -0.22 -4.16
C PRO A 133 6.46 0.22 -3.28
N VAL A 134 6.20 0.46 -1.99
CA VAL A 134 7.25 0.66 -1.01
C VAL A 134 8.15 -0.58 -0.95
N PRO A 135 9.49 -0.44 -1.04
CA PRO A 135 10.41 -1.58 -0.98
C PRO A 135 10.40 -2.28 0.38
N ALA A 136 10.43 -3.62 0.36
CA ALA A 136 10.44 -4.42 1.57
C ALA A 136 11.63 -4.10 2.48
N SER A 137 11.41 -4.11 3.78
CA SER A 137 12.46 -4.06 4.79
C SER A 137 13.01 -5.49 5.03
N GLY A 138 14.15 -5.83 4.39
CA GLY A 138 14.88 -7.08 4.60
C GLY A 138 14.54 -8.21 3.62
N SER A 139 15.54 -9.07 3.37
CA SER A 139 15.54 -10.11 2.35
C SER A 139 14.93 -11.45 2.79
N ARG A 140 14.54 -11.63 4.04
CA ARG A 140 14.18 -12.95 4.59
C ARG A 140 12.88 -13.56 4.04
N ARG A 141 11.99 -12.76 3.44
CA ARG A 141 10.64 -13.23 3.04
C ARG A 141 10.56 -13.76 1.61
N GLY A 142 11.48 -13.38 0.73
CA GLY A 142 11.43 -13.74 -0.69
C GLY A 142 10.32 -13.04 -1.49
N TYR A 143 9.53 -12.15 -0.88
CA TYR A 143 8.49 -11.35 -1.54
C TYR A 143 8.25 -10.01 -0.81
N ASN A 144 7.70 -9.04 -1.56
CA ASN A 144 7.32 -7.72 -1.07
C ASN A 144 5.79 -7.63 -0.93
N VAL A 145 5.27 -7.39 0.29
CA VAL A 145 3.83 -7.31 0.57
C VAL A 145 3.18 -6.13 -0.17
N PRO A 146 3.67 -4.88 -0.10
CA PRO A 146 3.18 -3.77 -0.91
C PRO A 146 3.12 -4.07 -2.42
N GLN A 147 4.15 -4.73 -2.97
CA GLN A 147 4.17 -5.10 -4.39
C GLN A 147 3.06 -6.10 -4.75
N LEU A 148 2.83 -7.10 -3.91
CA LEU A 148 1.75 -8.06 -4.15
C LEU A 148 0.35 -7.42 -4.00
N MET A 149 0.19 -6.49 -3.06
CA MET A 149 -1.04 -5.71 -2.92
C MET A 149 -1.27 -4.78 -4.13
N ALA A 150 -0.22 -4.27 -4.73
CA ALA A 150 -0.30 -3.40 -5.89
C ALA A 150 -0.73 -4.13 -7.18
N LEU A 151 -0.64 -5.46 -7.27
CA LEU A 151 -1.07 -6.21 -8.45
C LEU A 151 -2.57 -6.04 -8.78
N PRO A 152 -3.52 -6.21 -7.82
CA PRO A 152 -4.93 -5.93 -8.08
C PRO A 152 -5.20 -4.45 -8.36
N LEU A 153 -4.47 -3.53 -7.72
CA LEU A 153 -4.61 -2.10 -7.99
C LEU A 153 -4.21 -1.74 -9.41
N ALA A 154 -3.10 -2.30 -9.90
CA ALA A 154 -2.64 -2.10 -11.27
C ALA A 154 -3.68 -2.58 -12.31
N GLU A 155 -4.32 -3.72 -12.06
CA GLU A 155 -5.39 -4.23 -12.92
C GLU A 155 -6.64 -3.34 -12.84
N ALA A 156 -7.09 -2.99 -11.62
CA ALA A 156 -8.26 -2.17 -11.38
C ALA A 156 -8.13 -0.77 -12.00
N LEU A 157 -6.96 -0.15 -11.89
CA LEU A 157 -6.71 1.23 -12.34
C LEU A 157 -6.20 1.28 -13.79
N GLY A 158 -5.80 0.15 -14.36
CA GLY A 158 -5.20 0.09 -15.69
C GLY A 158 -3.83 0.80 -15.76
N LEU A 159 -3.13 0.91 -14.62
CA LEU A 159 -1.86 1.61 -14.51
C LEU A 159 -0.66 0.64 -14.53
N PRO A 160 0.49 1.04 -15.08
CA PRO A 160 1.71 0.27 -14.97
C PRO A 160 2.17 0.13 -13.50
N LEU A 161 2.64 -1.07 -13.15
CA LEU A 161 3.24 -1.35 -11.85
C LEU A 161 4.76 -1.32 -11.98
N GLU A 162 5.38 -0.25 -11.50
CA GLU A 162 6.82 -0.02 -11.55
C GLU A 162 7.50 -0.58 -10.29
N SER A 163 7.52 -1.90 -10.18
CA SER A 163 7.96 -2.62 -8.98
C SER A 163 9.46 -2.51 -8.70
N THR A 164 10.26 -2.07 -9.66
CA THR A 164 11.71 -1.89 -9.57
C THR A 164 12.13 -0.42 -9.53
N ALA A 165 11.20 0.52 -9.65
CA ALA A 165 11.51 1.94 -9.69
C ALA A 165 12.20 2.44 -8.41
N LEU A 166 11.77 1.92 -7.25
CA LEU A 166 12.27 2.35 -5.95
C LEU A 166 13.00 1.20 -5.24
N CYS A 167 14.18 1.46 -4.69
CA CYS A 167 14.94 0.50 -3.92
C CYS A 167 15.44 1.10 -2.60
N ARG A 168 15.77 0.23 -1.63
CA ARG A 168 16.43 0.65 -0.40
C ARG A 168 17.93 0.83 -0.61
N THR A 169 18.47 1.92 -0.11
CA THR A 169 19.91 2.07 0.05
C THR A 169 20.42 1.16 1.17
N ARG A 170 21.67 0.70 1.12
CA ARG A 170 22.26 -0.16 2.15
C ARG A 170 22.59 0.56 3.47
N ALA A 171 22.20 1.82 3.63
CA ALA A 171 22.57 2.66 4.76
C ALA A 171 21.75 2.32 6.01
N LYS A 172 22.47 1.83 7.01
CA LYS A 172 22.20 1.77 8.46
C LYS A 172 21.12 0.84 9.01
N GLN A 173 21.61 0.03 9.95
CA GLN A 173 20.90 -0.98 10.71
C GLN A 173 19.80 -0.40 11.61
N HIS A 174 18.72 -1.16 11.70
CA HIS A 174 17.63 -0.99 12.63
C HIS A 174 18.10 -0.94 14.09
N GLN A 175 17.70 0.12 14.80
CA GLN A 175 17.44 0.04 16.22
C GLN A 175 15.96 0.35 16.46
N ALA A 176 15.21 -0.65 16.90
CA ALA A 176 13.75 -0.62 17.05
C ALA A 176 13.23 0.26 18.21
N SER A 177 14.11 0.97 18.93
CA SER A 177 13.81 1.70 20.16
C SER A 177 14.02 3.22 20.08
N LEU A 178 14.10 3.82 18.87
CA LEU A 178 14.44 5.24 18.75
C LEU A 178 13.21 6.16 18.83
N PRO A 179 13.34 7.37 19.43
CA PRO A 179 12.33 8.43 19.42
C PRO A 179 11.91 8.84 18.01
N PHE A 180 10.74 9.48 17.89
CA PHE A 180 10.12 9.85 16.60
C PHE A 180 11.07 10.67 15.69
N GLU A 181 11.76 11.69 16.21
CA GLU A 181 12.70 12.53 15.46
C GLU A 181 13.89 11.75 14.90
N GLN A 182 14.38 10.77 15.67
CA GLN A 182 15.46 9.90 15.21
C GLN A 182 14.99 8.88 14.17
N ARG A 183 13.70 8.53 14.16
CA ARG A 183 13.12 7.70 13.07
C ARG A 183 13.05 8.47 11.77
N LEU A 184 12.68 9.74 11.78
CA LEU A 184 12.70 10.61 10.60
C LEU A 184 14.12 10.75 10.03
N ALA A 185 15.10 11.06 10.87
CA ALA A 185 16.50 11.17 10.47
C ALA A 185 17.09 9.85 9.93
N ASN A 186 16.65 8.69 10.46
CA ASN A 186 17.12 7.38 10.00
C ASN A 186 16.48 6.93 8.69
N VAL A 187 15.38 7.53 8.26
CA VAL A 187 14.68 7.18 7.01
C VAL A 187 15.09 8.13 5.88
N ALA A 188 15.61 9.32 6.19
CA ALA A 188 16.17 10.23 5.20
C ALA A 188 17.34 9.55 4.45
N GLY A 189 17.25 9.49 3.11
CA GLY A 189 18.21 8.81 2.25
C GLY A 189 18.16 7.27 2.30
N ALA A 190 17.15 6.67 2.96
CA ALA A 190 16.99 5.21 3.01
C ALA A 190 16.46 4.61 1.68
N PHE A 191 15.98 5.44 0.78
CA PHE A 191 15.42 5.04 -0.51
C PHE A 191 16.09 5.81 -1.65
N GLN A 192 16.16 5.17 -2.80
CA GLN A 192 16.61 5.78 -4.05
C GLN A 192 15.81 5.22 -5.22
N VAL A 193 15.66 6.02 -6.28
CA VAL A 193 15.11 5.56 -7.55
C VAL A 193 16.20 4.83 -8.32
N ALA A 194 15.90 3.61 -8.76
CA ALA A 194 16.82 2.77 -9.50
C ALA A 194 16.85 3.11 -11.01
N ASP A 195 15.70 3.55 -11.54
CA ASP A 195 15.54 3.96 -12.93
C ASP A 195 14.59 5.18 -12.99
N VAL A 196 15.16 6.33 -13.27
CA VAL A 196 14.46 7.62 -13.33
C VAL A 196 13.38 7.63 -14.42
N SER A 197 13.60 6.95 -15.55
CA SER A 197 12.65 6.89 -16.66
C SER A 197 11.29 6.29 -16.30
N LEU A 198 11.22 5.53 -15.20
CA LEU A 198 9.99 4.92 -14.68
C LEU A 198 9.12 5.90 -13.90
N VAL A 199 9.66 7.06 -13.50
CA VAL A 199 8.96 7.97 -12.58
C VAL A 199 9.00 9.44 -13.02
N GLU A 200 9.95 9.85 -13.85
CA GLU A 200 10.11 11.22 -14.30
C GLU A 200 8.85 11.74 -15.01
N GLY A 201 8.37 12.92 -14.60
CA GLY A 201 7.15 13.55 -15.10
C GLY A 201 5.86 12.81 -14.79
N ARG A 202 5.89 11.82 -13.86
CA ARG A 202 4.72 11.00 -13.54
C ARG A 202 4.12 11.34 -12.18
N ARG A 203 2.80 11.25 -12.11
CA ARG A 203 2.03 11.29 -10.87
C ARG A 203 1.98 9.87 -10.30
N VAL A 204 2.68 9.67 -9.20
CA VAL A 204 2.92 8.32 -8.62
C VAL A 204 1.89 7.98 -7.56
N LEU A 205 1.26 6.80 -7.66
CA LEU A 205 0.53 6.16 -6.57
C LEU A 205 1.49 5.23 -5.81
N LEU A 206 1.94 5.67 -4.64
CA LEU A 206 2.80 4.88 -3.76
C LEU A 206 1.95 3.93 -2.92
N VAL A 207 2.25 2.63 -2.95
CA VAL A 207 1.49 1.59 -2.21
C VAL A 207 2.30 1.05 -1.05
N ASP A 208 1.71 1.06 0.16
CA ASP A 208 2.26 0.42 1.36
C ASP A 208 1.22 -0.52 1.98
N ASP A 209 1.63 -1.34 2.94
CA ASP A 209 0.70 -2.17 3.71
C ASP A 209 0.13 -1.44 4.93
N VAL A 210 0.93 -0.66 5.64
CA VAL A 210 0.51 0.14 6.81
C VAL A 210 1.28 1.46 6.83
N ILE A 211 0.56 2.55 6.89
CA ILE A 211 1.12 3.85 7.24
C ILE A 211 0.94 4.04 8.75
N THR A 212 2.06 4.03 9.48
CA THR A 212 2.09 4.36 10.92
C THR A 212 2.32 5.86 11.10
N THR A 213 3.53 6.27 11.35
CA THR A 213 3.88 7.70 11.47
C THR A 213 3.91 8.44 10.14
N GLY A 214 3.94 7.75 9.01
CA GLY A 214 4.11 8.33 7.68
C GLY A 214 5.57 8.47 7.21
N ALA A 215 6.54 8.36 8.11
CA ALA A 215 7.96 8.60 7.81
C ALA A 215 8.51 7.78 6.61
N THR A 216 8.12 6.50 6.49
CA THR A 216 8.52 5.65 5.35
C THR A 216 7.94 6.17 4.03
N ALA A 217 6.66 6.50 4.02
CA ALA A 217 6.00 7.01 2.82
C ALA A 217 6.57 8.37 2.40
N ALA A 218 6.84 9.26 3.36
CA ALA A 218 7.47 10.56 3.11
C ALA A 218 8.88 10.42 2.54
N ALA A 219 9.71 9.52 3.07
CA ALA A 219 11.05 9.29 2.53
C ALA A 219 11.05 8.64 1.13
N CYS A 220 10.07 7.78 0.85
CA CYS A 220 9.87 7.27 -0.51
C CYS A 220 9.44 8.39 -1.46
N ALA A 221 8.53 9.28 -1.02
CA ALA A 221 8.08 10.42 -1.80
C ALA A 221 9.25 11.37 -2.11
N GLN A 222 10.07 11.70 -1.11
CA GLN A 222 11.27 12.52 -1.30
C GLN A 222 12.20 11.95 -2.38
N ALA A 223 12.46 10.64 -2.36
CA ALA A 223 13.30 9.99 -3.36
C ALA A 223 12.68 10.03 -4.77
N LEU A 224 11.35 9.85 -4.88
CA LEU A 224 10.63 9.89 -6.14
C LEU A 224 10.58 11.30 -6.73
N LEU A 225 10.29 12.32 -5.92
CA LEU A 225 10.27 13.73 -6.32
C LEU A 225 11.66 14.22 -6.71
N ALA A 226 12.71 13.84 -5.96
CA ALA A 226 14.10 14.12 -6.32
C ALA A 226 14.53 13.48 -7.65
N ALA A 227 13.87 12.40 -8.07
CA ALA A 227 14.04 11.76 -9.38
C ALA A 227 13.11 12.31 -10.47
N GLY A 228 12.41 13.43 -10.21
CA GLY A 228 11.59 14.13 -11.21
C GLY A 228 10.14 13.66 -11.30
N ALA A 229 9.61 12.92 -10.34
CA ALA A 229 8.17 12.66 -10.28
C ALA A 229 7.40 13.96 -10.05
N ASP A 230 6.25 14.15 -10.73
CA ASP A 230 5.43 15.35 -10.59
C ASP A 230 4.73 15.44 -9.23
N SER A 231 4.24 14.32 -8.75
CA SER A 231 3.60 14.23 -7.44
C SER A 231 3.55 12.79 -6.94
N VAL A 232 3.43 12.63 -5.62
CA VAL A 232 3.33 11.32 -4.97
C VAL A 232 2.16 11.32 -3.99
N PHE A 233 1.21 10.41 -4.20
CA PHE A 233 0.13 10.12 -3.26
C PHE A 233 0.33 8.73 -2.67
N ALA A 234 0.21 8.57 -1.36
CA ALA A 234 0.37 7.27 -0.73
C ALA A 234 -0.97 6.60 -0.41
N VAL A 235 -1.09 5.31 -0.66
CA VAL A 235 -2.21 4.50 -0.21
C VAL A 235 -1.72 3.27 0.53
N ALA A 236 -2.35 2.96 1.66
CA ALA A 236 -2.06 1.74 2.43
C ALA A 236 -3.36 1.03 2.81
N MET A 237 -3.26 -0.26 3.19
CA MET A 237 -4.41 -1.02 3.68
C MET A 237 -4.93 -0.45 5.01
N ALA A 238 -4.02 -0.04 5.89
CA ALA A 238 -4.38 0.44 7.21
C ALA A 238 -3.45 1.54 7.72
N THR A 239 -3.93 2.28 8.71
CA THR A 239 -3.13 3.25 9.46
C THR A 239 -3.31 3.07 10.96
N VAL A 240 -2.34 3.56 11.74
CA VAL A 240 -2.46 3.75 13.18
C VAL A 240 -2.95 5.18 13.40
N GLU A 241 -4.02 5.34 14.15
CA GLU A 241 -4.49 6.66 14.57
C GLU A 241 -3.75 7.06 15.86
N PHE A 242 -3.18 8.23 15.86
CA PHE A 242 -2.53 8.83 17.03
C PHE A 242 -3.41 9.97 17.55
N GLU A 243 -3.32 10.24 18.84
CA GLU A 243 -3.74 11.56 19.31
C GLU A 243 -2.87 12.62 18.63
N ALA A 244 -3.48 13.76 18.26
CA ALA A 244 -2.79 14.80 17.49
C ALA A 244 -1.43 15.13 18.11
N PHE A 245 -0.40 15.28 17.29
CA PHE A 245 0.90 15.73 17.78
C PHE A 245 0.71 17.06 18.53
N PRO A 246 1.32 17.23 19.71
CA PRO A 246 1.28 18.53 20.39
C PRO A 246 1.82 19.60 19.44
N ALA A 247 1.09 20.70 19.32
CA ALA A 247 1.44 21.83 18.46
C ALA A 247 2.80 22.42 18.89
N GLY A 248 3.86 21.98 18.29
CA GLY A 248 5.25 22.38 18.62
C GLY A 248 6.30 21.70 17.75
N ASN A 249 5.97 20.60 17.08
CA ASN A 249 6.92 19.80 16.28
C ASN A 249 6.54 19.70 14.78
N GLN A 250 5.80 20.65 14.25
CA GLN A 250 5.72 20.82 12.80
C GLN A 250 6.99 21.55 12.35
N PRO A 251 7.73 21.08 11.33
CA PRO A 251 8.74 21.88 10.71
C PRO A 251 8.07 23.16 10.21
N VAL A 252 8.54 24.32 10.67
CA VAL A 252 8.10 25.64 10.24
C VAL A 252 8.27 25.66 8.73
N GLN A 253 7.18 25.79 7.98
CA GLN A 253 7.23 26.26 6.61
C GLN A 253 7.78 27.69 6.71
N GLU A 254 9.01 27.90 6.26
CA GLU A 254 9.51 29.24 6.01
C GLU A 254 8.60 29.84 4.94
N GLU A 255 7.66 30.68 5.38
CA GLU A 255 6.99 31.62 4.51
C GLU A 255 8.10 32.49 3.88
N ASP A 256 8.17 32.47 2.56
CA ASP A 256 9.01 33.35 1.77
C ASP A 256 8.78 34.79 2.25
N ALA A 257 9.72 35.32 3.01
CA ALA A 257 9.81 36.72 3.32
C ALA A 257 10.36 37.43 2.08
N ASP A 258 9.51 38.23 1.47
CA ASP A 258 9.83 39.21 0.43
C ASP A 258 11.18 39.93 0.67
N PHE A 259 12.03 39.90 -0.36
CA PHE A 259 12.78 41.05 -0.86
C PHE A 259 13.13 40.86 -2.33
#